data_ade3ac4811dc7150fcd27bc3f830254e
#
_entry.id   ade3ac4811dc7150fcd27bc3f830254e
#
_cell.length_a   1.000
_cell.length_b   1.000
_cell.length_c   1.000
_cell.angle_alpha   90.00
_cell.angle_beta   90.00
_cell.angle_gamma   90.00
#
_symmetry.space_group_name_H-M   'P 1'
#
loop_
_entity.id
_entity.type
_entity.pdbx_description
1 polymer ?
#
loop_
_entity_poly.entity_id
_entity_poly.type
_entity_poly.pdbx_seq_one_letter_code
_entity_poly.pdbx_strand_id
1 'polypeptide(L)'
;MNDYYSQGLKKRTPINSSSHYDIVNNIKNLLEKGEGTYRENCKSIDGVEENQEELFWNLCNLIGTPLSQSTQGEKILSIKNAGLSADDPKVRGPNTNQKLSFHSDRCDVIAFLCLQPARSGGENQIVQSEEVEQVIRKERIDLHSILSQKFPYKTHTIDGANPLPYCEQPIFSNRDGFFACSYLRVLIDRADQDPHCPDLNDSQKEALDFLDSVCERKELQSCFTLQKGDMLFLNNWTTLHRRTAFDDHEDSEKKRHLLRIWLSMPNSRPIDESFRRNFGAVEAGAIRGGITPSIQ
;
A
#
# COMPACT_ATOMS: atom_id res chain seq x y z
N MET A 1 17.92 2.51 -17.48
CA MET A 1 16.88 3.45 -16.96
C MET A 1 16.92 3.61 -15.44
N ASN A 2 17.60 2.75 -14.69
CA ASN A 2 17.62 2.75 -13.21
C ASN A 2 18.55 3.79 -12.58
N ASP A 3 19.50 4.35 -13.33
CA ASP A 3 20.49 5.31 -12.79
C ASP A 3 19.98 6.76 -12.70
N TYR A 4 18.88 7.08 -13.40
CA TYR A 4 18.38 8.45 -13.46
C TYR A 4 17.83 8.93 -12.11
N TYR A 5 17.21 8.04 -11.34
CA TYR A 5 16.60 8.39 -10.04
C TYR A 5 17.58 8.31 -8.86
N SER A 6 18.65 7.52 -8.96
CA SER A 6 19.66 7.43 -7.89
C SER A 6 20.79 8.48 -8.00
N GLN A 7 21.14 8.90 -9.22
CA GLN A 7 22.27 9.80 -9.48
C GLN A 7 21.87 11.24 -9.86
N GLY A 8 20.71 11.44 -10.48
CA GLY A 8 20.23 12.76 -10.97
C GLY A 8 19.78 13.75 -9.88
N LEU A 9 19.54 13.27 -8.67
CA LEU A 9 18.94 14.05 -7.58
C LEU A 9 19.98 14.79 -6.68
N LYS A 10 21.23 14.96 -7.13
CA LYS A 10 22.32 15.54 -6.31
C LYS A 10 22.38 17.06 -6.21
N LYS A 11 21.56 17.83 -6.93
CA LYS A 11 21.49 19.32 -6.77
C LYS A 11 20.03 19.73 -6.70
N ARG A 12 19.56 20.04 -5.51
CA ARG A 12 18.18 20.37 -5.22
C ARG A 12 18.08 21.67 -4.47
N THR A 13 17.15 22.50 -4.91
CA THR A 13 16.63 23.60 -4.12
C THR A 13 15.85 22.99 -2.96
N PRO A 14 16.21 23.25 -1.69
CA PRO A 14 15.39 22.79 -0.57
C PRO A 14 13.99 23.40 -0.71
N ILE A 15 12.96 22.60 -0.46
CA ILE A 15 11.61 23.10 -0.22
C ILE A 15 11.68 23.86 1.12
N ASN A 16 11.94 25.16 1.06
CA ASN A 16 12.26 26.02 2.20
C ASN A 16 11.21 27.11 2.40
N SER A 17 9.94 26.72 2.47
CA SER A 17 8.93 27.67 2.96
C SER A 17 8.25 27.08 4.20
N SER A 18 7.92 27.92 5.19
CA SER A 18 7.14 27.52 6.37
C SER A 18 5.85 26.82 5.97
N SER A 19 5.24 27.19 4.84
CA SER A 19 4.04 26.55 4.29
C SER A 19 4.20 25.05 3.97
N HIS A 20 5.36 24.60 3.51
CA HIS A 20 5.58 23.18 3.20
C HIS A 20 5.73 22.33 4.47
N TYR A 21 6.31 22.85 5.52
CA TYR A 21 6.39 22.16 6.82
C TYR A 21 5.01 21.98 7.44
N ASP A 22 4.14 22.98 7.32
CA ASP A 22 2.75 22.88 7.80
C ASP A 22 1.96 21.84 7.01
N ILE A 23 2.12 21.80 5.70
CA ILE A 23 1.52 20.76 4.83
C ILE A 23 2.02 19.38 5.22
N VAL A 24 3.33 19.18 5.38
CA VAL A 24 3.91 17.88 5.78
C VAL A 24 3.39 17.42 7.13
N ASN A 25 3.33 18.31 8.13
CA ASN A 25 2.81 17.97 9.46
C ASN A 25 1.32 17.66 9.42
N ASN A 26 0.55 18.38 8.62
CA ASN A 26 -0.86 18.08 8.41
C ASN A 26 -1.05 16.71 7.77
N ILE A 27 -0.30 16.39 6.73
CA ILE A 27 -0.33 15.06 6.09
C ILE A 27 -0.01 13.97 7.10
N LYS A 28 1.08 14.09 7.87
CA LYS A 28 1.46 13.11 8.91
C LYS A 28 0.35 12.89 9.95
N ASN A 29 -0.30 13.98 10.37
CA ASN A 29 -1.39 13.90 11.34
C ASN A 29 -2.64 13.25 10.76
N LEU A 30 -3.05 13.62 9.55
CA LEU A 30 -4.21 13.02 8.87
C LEU A 30 -4.00 11.52 8.62
N LEU A 31 -2.80 11.13 8.23
CA LEU A 31 -2.48 9.72 7.96
C LEU A 31 -2.47 8.87 9.24
N GLU A 32 -1.95 9.37 10.36
CA GLU A 32 -1.80 8.55 11.57
C GLU A 32 -2.94 8.71 12.59
N LYS A 33 -3.51 9.92 12.70
CA LYS A 33 -4.52 10.27 13.72
C LYS A 33 -5.88 10.66 13.12
N GLY A 34 -5.96 10.84 11.80
CA GLY A 34 -7.18 11.14 11.06
C GLY A 34 -7.70 9.93 10.30
N GLU A 35 -8.27 10.20 9.14
CA GLU A 35 -8.90 9.18 8.27
C GLU A 35 -7.90 8.21 7.60
N GLY A 36 -6.60 8.35 7.84
CA GLY A 36 -5.59 7.49 7.20
C GLY A 36 -5.41 7.75 5.70
N THR A 37 -6.01 8.82 5.18
CA THR A 37 -5.97 9.18 3.75
C THR A 37 -5.64 10.65 3.57
N TYR A 38 -4.88 10.95 2.51
CA TYR A 38 -4.66 12.32 2.05
C TYR A 38 -4.57 12.34 0.54
N ARG A 39 -5.31 13.24 -0.11
CA ARG A 39 -5.27 13.46 -1.55
C ARG A 39 -5.15 14.95 -1.86
N GLU A 40 -4.22 15.31 -2.73
CA GLU A 40 -3.99 16.69 -3.17
C GLU A 40 -3.37 16.68 -4.58
N ASN A 41 -3.61 17.76 -5.34
CA ASN A 41 -2.96 17.93 -6.64
C ASN A 41 -1.66 18.71 -6.50
N CYS A 42 -0.63 18.32 -7.25
CA CYS A 42 0.68 19.00 -7.24
C CYS A 42 0.57 20.51 -7.45
N LYS A 43 -0.34 20.96 -8.32
CA LYS A 43 -0.57 22.40 -8.57
C LYS A 43 -1.00 23.19 -7.35
N SER A 44 -1.76 22.56 -6.45
CA SER A 44 -2.22 23.20 -5.20
C SER A 44 -1.08 23.44 -4.23
N ILE A 45 0.01 22.66 -4.34
CA ILE A 45 1.16 22.73 -3.43
C ILE A 45 2.22 23.69 -3.96
N ASP A 46 2.60 23.55 -5.23
CA ASP A 46 3.74 24.28 -5.83
C ASP A 46 3.32 25.31 -6.89
N GLY A 47 2.05 25.31 -7.33
CA GLY A 47 1.54 26.20 -8.36
C GLY A 47 2.06 25.92 -9.78
N VAL A 48 2.90 24.90 -9.97
CA VAL A 48 3.59 24.57 -11.21
C VAL A 48 3.27 23.17 -11.68
N GLU A 49 3.12 22.96 -12.98
CA GLU A 49 2.93 21.60 -13.57
C GLU A 49 4.26 20.89 -13.84
N GLU A 50 5.34 21.65 -13.93
CA GLU A 50 6.69 21.13 -14.19
C GLU A 50 7.27 20.54 -12.90
N ASN A 51 8.02 19.43 -13.05
CA ASN A 51 8.68 18.74 -11.93
C ASN A 51 7.77 18.04 -10.91
N GLN A 52 6.56 17.61 -11.29
CA GLN A 52 5.65 16.85 -10.40
C GLN A 52 6.31 15.64 -9.74
N GLU A 53 7.17 14.92 -10.46
CA GLU A 53 7.90 13.76 -9.94
C GLU A 53 8.92 14.17 -8.87
N GLU A 54 9.61 15.28 -9.06
CA GLU A 54 10.56 15.83 -8.09
C GLU A 54 9.84 16.33 -6.84
N LEU A 55 8.74 17.08 -7.00
CA LEU A 55 7.89 17.50 -5.89
C LEU A 55 7.40 16.31 -5.09
N PHE A 56 6.86 15.28 -5.75
CA PHE A 56 6.36 14.06 -5.12
C PHE A 56 7.45 13.33 -4.34
N TRP A 57 8.65 13.16 -4.94
CA TRP A 57 9.78 12.56 -4.26
C TRP A 57 10.22 13.34 -3.02
N ASN A 58 10.35 14.67 -3.16
CA ASN A 58 10.77 15.55 -2.06
C ASN A 58 9.73 15.53 -0.92
N LEU A 59 8.46 15.59 -1.26
CA LEU A 59 7.37 15.52 -0.27
C LEU A 59 7.38 14.16 0.47
N CYS A 60 7.54 13.05 -0.24
CA CYS A 60 7.65 11.73 0.36
C CYS A 60 8.83 11.62 1.34
N ASN A 61 9.99 12.20 1.02
CA ASN A 61 11.16 12.22 1.91
C ASN A 61 10.96 13.09 3.16
N LEU A 62 10.10 14.13 3.09
CA LEU A 62 9.74 14.94 4.26
C LEU A 62 8.68 14.27 5.14
N ILE A 63 7.78 13.50 4.54
CA ILE A 63 6.72 12.76 5.22
C ILE A 63 7.28 11.54 5.95
N GLY A 64 8.11 10.74 5.29
CA GLY A 64 8.64 9.49 5.84
C GLY A 64 9.93 9.04 5.18
N THR A 65 10.35 7.82 5.45
CA THR A 65 11.52 7.19 4.84
C THR A 65 11.09 6.33 3.66
N PRO A 66 11.45 6.66 2.40
CA PRO A 66 11.16 5.82 1.24
C PRO A 66 11.84 4.45 1.35
N LEU A 67 11.04 3.39 1.23
CA LEU A 67 11.44 2.00 1.32
C LEU A 67 11.72 1.41 -0.07
N SER A 68 12.60 0.44 -0.13
CA SER A 68 12.76 -0.38 -1.33
C SER A 68 11.50 -1.24 -1.56
N GLN A 69 11.07 -1.33 -2.82
CA GLN A 69 9.90 -2.10 -3.26
C GLN A 69 10.28 -3.32 -4.10
N SER A 70 11.58 -3.56 -4.28
CA SER A 70 12.12 -4.68 -5.05
C SER A 70 13.50 -5.10 -4.54
N THR A 71 13.95 -6.28 -4.95
CA THR A 71 15.32 -6.76 -4.67
C THR A 71 16.41 -5.93 -5.35
N GLN A 72 16.04 -5.07 -6.30
CA GLN A 72 16.94 -4.13 -6.95
C GLN A 72 17.11 -2.81 -6.17
N GLY A 73 16.39 -2.64 -5.07
CA GLY A 73 16.47 -1.42 -4.25
C GLY A 73 15.65 -0.24 -4.79
N GLU A 74 14.74 -0.47 -5.72
CA GLU A 74 13.91 0.58 -6.30
C GLU A 74 12.96 1.16 -5.25
N LYS A 75 13.04 2.47 -5.03
CA LYS A 75 12.19 3.21 -4.08
C LYS A 75 11.01 3.90 -4.75
N ILE A 76 11.05 4.09 -6.07
CA ILE A 76 9.95 4.56 -6.89
C ILE A 76 9.66 3.50 -7.93
N LEU A 77 8.41 3.07 -8.02
CA LEU A 77 7.97 2.14 -9.06
C LEU A 77 6.98 2.82 -10.01
N SER A 78 7.19 2.55 -11.29
CA SER A 78 6.28 2.91 -12.37
C SER A 78 5.16 1.86 -12.46
N ILE A 79 3.93 2.27 -12.25
CA ILE A 79 2.73 1.42 -12.29
C ILE A 79 2.02 1.65 -13.63
N LYS A 80 2.24 0.72 -14.54
CA LYS A 80 1.65 0.70 -15.89
C LYS A 80 1.12 -0.70 -16.19
N ASN A 81 0.15 -0.79 -17.07
CA ASN A 81 -0.21 -2.09 -17.66
C ASN A 81 0.95 -2.59 -18.52
N ALA A 82 1.55 -3.71 -18.14
CA ALA A 82 2.67 -4.32 -18.85
C ALA A 82 2.23 -5.08 -20.14
N GLY A 83 0.92 -5.23 -20.36
CA GLY A 83 0.38 -5.99 -21.49
C GLY A 83 0.65 -7.49 -21.41
N LEU A 84 1.03 -7.99 -20.24
CA LEU A 84 1.29 -9.42 -20.02
C LEU A 84 -0.03 -10.18 -19.85
N SER A 85 -0.06 -11.44 -20.30
CA SER A 85 -1.19 -12.34 -20.04
C SER A 85 -1.36 -12.58 -18.53
N ALA A 86 -2.58 -12.80 -18.09
CA ALA A 86 -2.87 -13.14 -16.70
C ALA A 86 -2.13 -14.41 -16.21
N ASP A 87 -1.82 -15.31 -17.13
CA ASP A 87 -1.12 -16.59 -16.88
C ASP A 87 0.41 -16.44 -16.83
N ASP A 88 0.96 -15.26 -17.14
CA ASP A 88 2.40 -15.03 -17.07
C ASP A 88 2.86 -14.98 -15.59
N PRO A 89 3.80 -15.85 -15.16
CA PRO A 89 4.30 -15.87 -13.79
C PRO A 89 4.98 -14.56 -13.34
N LYS A 90 5.32 -13.68 -14.29
CA LYS A 90 5.87 -12.35 -14.02
C LYS A 90 4.79 -11.30 -13.76
N VAL A 91 3.52 -11.63 -14.02
CA VAL A 91 2.40 -10.72 -13.80
C VAL A 91 2.22 -10.48 -12.30
N ARG A 92 2.28 -9.22 -11.93
CA ARG A 92 1.89 -8.74 -10.60
C ARG A 92 0.68 -7.82 -10.74
N GLY A 93 -0.24 -7.88 -9.79
CA GLY A 93 -1.48 -7.10 -9.82
C GLY A 93 -1.32 -5.63 -10.24
N PRO A 94 -0.33 -4.86 -9.73
CA PRO A 94 -0.09 -3.48 -10.16
C PRO A 94 0.18 -3.30 -11.65
N ASN A 95 0.74 -4.31 -12.32
CA ASN A 95 1.17 -4.23 -13.72
C ASN A 95 0.14 -4.82 -14.70
N THR A 96 -1.10 -5.00 -14.26
CA THR A 96 -2.23 -5.43 -15.10
C THR A 96 -3.30 -4.35 -15.18
N ASN A 97 -4.24 -4.49 -16.10
CA ASN A 97 -5.44 -3.68 -16.17
C ASN A 97 -6.66 -4.31 -15.48
N GLN A 98 -6.50 -5.47 -14.83
CA GLN A 98 -7.58 -6.18 -14.14
C GLN A 98 -7.91 -5.53 -12.80
N LYS A 99 -9.17 -5.70 -12.32
CA LYS A 99 -9.59 -5.30 -10.97
C LYS A 99 -8.70 -5.99 -9.93
N LEU A 100 -8.27 -5.24 -8.92
CA LEU A 100 -7.57 -5.78 -7.76
C LEU A 100 -8.56 -6.05 -6.62
N SER A 101 -8.24 -7.01 -5.74
CA SER A 101 -8.92 -7.17 -4.46
C SER A 101 -8.49 -6.08 -3.48
N PHE A 102 -9.30 -5.80 -2.46
CA PHE A 102 -8.92 -4.93 -1.37
C PHE A 102 -7.70 -5.49 -0.63
N HIS A 103 -6.71 -4.65 -0.36
CA HIS A 103 -5.46 -5.06 0.28
C HIS A 103 -4.74 -3.88 0.93
N SER A 104 -3.76 -4.21 1.76
CA SER A 104 -2.70 -3.30 2.21
C SER A 104 -1.34 -3.79 1.74
N ASP A 105 -0.39 -2.86 1.56
CA ASP A 105 0.98 -3.15 1.17
C ASP A 105 1.92 -3.26 2.38
N ARG A 106 3.12 -3.80 2.18
CA ARG A 106 4.13 -4.02 3.22
C ARG A 106 4.89 -2.72 3.56
N CYS A 107 4.17 -1.69 4.02
CA CYS A 107 4.73 -0.41 4.47
C CYS A 107 3.74 0.32 5.37
N ASP A 108 4.17 1.37 6.07
CA ASP A 108 3.26 2.19 6.88
C ASP A 108 2.32 2.99 5.99
N VAL A 109 2.86 3.69 5.01
CA VAL A 109 2.10 4.52 4.08
C VAL A 109 2.50 4.20 2.65
N ILE A 110 1.50 4.03 1.78
CA ILE A 110 1.69 3.96 0.34
C ILE A 110 1.33 5.31 -0.27
N ALA A 111 2.19 5.80 -1.15
CA ALA A 111 2.01 7.05 -1.86
C ALA A 111 1.95 6.82 -3.37
N PHE A 112 1.04 7.50 -4.04
CA PHE A 112 0.89 7.49 -5.50
C PHE A 112 0.92 8.92 -6.05
N LEU A 113 1.53 9.08 -7.23
CA LEU A 113 1.38 10.25 -8.09
C LEU A 113 0.79 9.80 -9.43
N CYS A 114 -0.29 10.42 -9.86
CA CYS A 114 -0.88 10.17 -11.18
C CYS A 114 -0.21 11.03 -12.25
N LEU A 115 0.60 10.42 -13.11
CA LEU A 115 1.18 11.08 -14.28
C LEU A 115 0.19 11.09 -15.45
N GLN A 116 -0.57 10.01 -15.61
CA GLN A 116 -1.57 9.85 -16.65
C GLN A 116 -2.71 8.94 -16.16
N PRO A 117 -3.99 9.39 -16.20
CA PRO A 117 -5.13 8.53 -15.91
C PRO A 117 -5.39 7.53 -17.05
N ALA A 118 -6.19 6.49 -16.78
CA ALA A 118 -6.68 5.58 -17.80
C ALA A 118 -7.67 6.30 -18.75
N ARG A 119 -7.97 5.69 -19.90
CA ARG A 119 -9.03 6.16 -20.79
C ARG A 119 -10.41 6.02 -20.16
N SER A 120 -10.64 4.88 -19.47
CA SER A 120 -11.86 4.60 -18.71
C SER A 120 -11.57 3.62 -17.57
N GLY A 121 -12.36 3.65 -16.50
CA GLY A 121 -12.14 2.85 -15.31
C GLY A 121 -10.92 3.28 -14.50
N GLY A 122 -10.30 2.36 -13.79
CA GLY A 122 -9.11 2.64 -12.97
C GLY A 122 -9.39 3.46 -11.72
N GLU A 123 -10.64 3.45 -11.25
CA GLU A 123 -11.05 4.11 -10.01
C GLU A 123 -10.32 3.51 -8.82
N ASN A 124 -9.88 4.37 -7.92
CA ASN A 124 -9.40 3.96 -6.62
C ASN A 124 -10.62 3.75 -5.70
N GLN A 125 -10.62 2.64 -4.99
CA GLN A 125 -11.62 2.31 -3.99
C GLN A 125 -10.90 2.06 -2.68
N ILE A 126 -11.36 2.70 -1.61
CA ILE A 126 -10.76 2.66 -0.28
C ILE A 126 -11.86 2.34 0.72
N VAL A 127 -11.56 1.48 1.69
CA VAL A 127 -12.40 1.25 2.88
C VAL A 127 -11.56 1.53 4.13
N GLN A 128 -12.20 2.08 5.16
CA GLN A 128 -11.61 2.21 6.49
C GLN A 128 -11.61 0.84 7.16
N SER A 129 -10.43 0.28 7.43
CA SER A 129 -10.34 -1.08 7.95
C SER A 129 -10.90 -1.22 9.38
N GLU A 130 -10.92 -0.14 10.15
CA GLU A 130 -11.57 -0.12 11.46
C GLU A 130 -13.09 -0.16 11.35
N GLU A 131 -13.70 0.51 10.36
CA GLU A 131 -15.14 0.40 10.08
C GLU A 131 -15.51 -1.01 9.61
N VAL A 132 -14.69 -1.61 8.75
CA VAL A 132 -14.85 -3.01 8.31
C VAL A 132 -14.79 -3.95 9.51
N GLU A 133 -13.81 -3.78 10.41
CA GLU A 133 -13.66 -4.56 11.64
C GLU A 133 -14.89 -4.43 12.53
N GLN A 134 -15.40 -3.21 12.75
CA GLN A 134 -16.58 -2.94 13.58
C GLN A 134 -17.84 -3.62 13.01
N VAL A 135 -18.03 -3.61 11.69
CA VAL A 135 -19.12 -4.31 11.03
C VAL A 135 -19.01 -5.82 11.25
N ILE A 136 -17.83 -6.40 11.03
CA ILE A 136 -17.60 -7.83 11.22
C ILE A 136 -17.81 -8.22 12.69
N ARG A 137 -17.31 -7.43 13.63
CA ARG A 137 -17.49 -7.66 15.08
C ARG A 137 -18.95 -7.65 15.47
N LYS A 138 -19.74 -6.75 14.90
CA LYS A 138 -21.17 -6.62 15.18
C LYS A 138 -22.01 -7.77 14.58
N GLU A 139 -21.70 -8.16 13.37
CA GLU A 139 -22.51 -9.13 12.63
C GLU A 139 -22.06 -10.59 12.84
N ARG A 140 -20.74 -10.81 12.97
CA ARG A 140 -20.10 -12.13 13.08
C ARG A 140 -18.91 -12.09 14.03
N ILE A 141 -19.21 -11.99 15.34
CA ILE A 141 -18.17 -11.95 16.41
C ILE A 141 -17.28 -13.19 16.41
N ASP A 142 -17.81 -14.32 15.98
CA ASP A 142 -17.08 -15.57 15.79
C ASP A 142 -15.97 -15.40 14.73
N LEU A 143 -16.29 -14.87 13.56
CA LEU A 143 -15.34 -14.62 12.47
C LEU A 143 -14.35 -13.48 12.81
N HIS A 144 -14.81 -12.45 13.52
CA HIS A 144 -13.93 -11.41 14.05
C HIS A 144 -12.81 -12.01 14.93
N SER A 145 -13.18 -12.95 15.81
CA SER A 145 -12.21 -13.62 16.69
C SER A 145 -11.21 -14.46 15.89
N ILE A 146 -11.62 -15.03 14.76
CA ILE A 146 -10.74 -15.79 13.86
C ILE A 146 -9.80 -14.84 13.12
N LEU A 147 -10.29 -13.69 12.59
CA LEU A 147 -9.47 -12.69 11.89
C LEU A 147 -8.39 -12.05 12.78
N SER A 148 -8.55 -12.14 14.09
CA SER A 148 -7.54 -11.73 15.07
C SER A 148 -6.53 -12.84 15.42
N GLN A 149 -6.68 -14.03 14.86
CA GLN A 149 -5.70 -15.12 14.97
C GLN A 149 -4.70 -15.07 13.83
N LYS A 150 -3.65 -15.90 13.91
CA LYS A 150 -2.61 -15.95 12.90
C LYS A 150 -3.09 -16.64 11.62
N PHE A 151 -2.80 -16.03 10.49
CA PHE A 151 -2.95 -16.58 9.16
C PHE A 151 -1.58 -16.76 8.52
N PRO A 152 -1.36 -17.83 7.74
CA PRO A 152 -0.15 -17.96 6.95
C PRO A 152 -0.15 -16.96 5.79
N TYR A 153 0.97 -16.27 5.61
CA TYR A 153 1.24 -15.35 4.51
C TYR A 153 2.45 -15.85 3.72
N LYS A 154 2.24 -16.21 2.47
CA LYS A 154 3.35 -16.52 1.55
C LYS A 154 4.10 -15.24 1.21
N THR A 155 5.40 -15.22 1.41
CA THR A 155 6.18 -14.04 1.04
C THR A 155 6.38 -13.97 -0.47
N HIS A 156 6.20 -12.78 -1.06
CA HIS A 156 6.51 -12.58 -2.48
C HIS A 156 7.99 -12.71 -2.78
N THR A 157 8.79 -12.27 -1.85
CA THR A 157 10.24 -12.18 -1.97
C THR A 157 10.85 -12.52 -0.63
N ILE A 158 11.75 -13.49 -0.62
CA ILE A 158 12.58 -13.79 0.53
C ILE A 158 13.68 -12.73 0.57
N ASP A 159 13.78 -12.00 1.66
CA ASP A 159 14.76 -10.93 1.87
C ASP A 159 15.21 -10.88 3.33
N GLY A 160 16.13 -9.96 3.68
CA GLY A 160 16.68 -9.85 5.03
C GLY A 160 15.65 -9.49 6.12
N ALA A 161 14.56 -8.79 5.76
CA ALA A 161 13.46 -8.48 6.67
C ALA A 161 12.41 -9.60 6.70
N ASN A 162 12.36 -10.45 5.66
CA ASN A 162 11.44 -11.55 5.52
C ASN A 162 12.17 -12.81 4.99
N PRO A 163 13.03 -13.45 5.81
CA PRO A 163 13.95 -14.51 5.37
C PRO A 163 13.27 -15.86 5.15
N LEU A 164 12.00 -16.00 5.54
CA LEU A 164 11.26 -17.26 5.42
C LEU A 164 10.27 -17.20 4.24
N PRO A 165 9.93 -18.36 3.65
CA PRO A 165 9.00 -18.43 2.53
C PRO A 165 7.57 -18.06 2.92
N TYR A 166 7.23 -18.10 4.21
CA TYR A 166 5.98 -17.60 4.76
C TYR A 166 6.17 -17.05 6.17
N CYS A 167 5.23 -16.25 6.61
CA CYS A 167 5.10 -15.79 7.99
C CYS A 167 3.66 -15.99 8.47
N GLU A 168 3.44 -15.86 9.76
CA GLU A 168 2.11 -15.97 10.36
C GLU A 168 1.80 -14.68 11.12
N GLN A 169 0.69 -14.04 10.76
CA GLN A 169 0.26 -12.77 11.35
C GLN A 169 -1.27 -12.66 11.33
N PRO A 170 -1.87 -11.88 12.26
CA PRO A 170 -3.32 -11.63 12.24
C PRO A 170 -3.67 -10.66 11.12
N ILE A 171 -4.95 -10.64 10.74
CA ILE A 171 -5.51 -9.61 9.87
C ILE A 171 -5.85 -8.38 10.69
N PHE A 172 -6.52 -8.54 11.82
CA PHE A 172 -6.83 -7.48 12.77
C PHE A 172 -5.99 -7.65 14.05
N SER A 173 -5.42 -6.57 14.51
CA SER A 173 -4.68 -6.55 15.77
C SER A 173 -4.91 -5.24 16.52
N ASN A 174 -4.65 -5.27 17.82
CA ASN A 174 -4.62 -4.08 18.66
C ASN A 174 -3.40 -4.17 19.60
N ARG A 175 -2.58 -3.14 19.59
CA ARG A 175 -1.45 -2.99 20.52
C ARG A 175 -1.51 -1.63 21.19
N ASP A 176 -1.55 -1.61 22.49
CA ASP A 176 -1.56 -0.37 23.30
C ASP A 176 -2.69 0.61 22.91
N GLY A 177 -3.84 0.07 22.47
CA GLY A 177 -4.99 0.85 22.00
C GLY A 177 -4.92 1.25 20.50
N PHE A 178 -3.85 0.90 19.80
CA PHE A 178 -3.73 1.15 18.38
C PHE A 178 -4.21 -0.06 17.56
N PHE A 179 -5.31 0.14 16.83
CA PHE A 179 -5.80 -0.83 15.85
C PHE A 179 -4.85 -0.87 14.64
N ALA A 180 -4.64 -2.07 14.09
CA ALA A 180 -3.93 -2.26 12.83
C ALA A 180 -4.55 -3.42 12.04
N CYS A 181 -4.71 -3.20 10.73
CA CYS A 181 -5.12 -4.21 9.77
C CYS A 181 -3.98 -4.48 8.78
N SER A 182 -3.69 -5.75 8.52
CA SER A 182 -2.78 -6.16 7.44
C SER A 182 -3.43 -7.27 6.64
N TYR A 183 -3.82 -6.99 5.41
CA TYR A 183 -4.59 -7.90 4.58
C TYR A 183 -4.12 -7.91 3.13
N LEU A 184 -3.78 -9.09 2.64
CA LEU A 184 -3.51 -9.35 1.22
C LEU A 184 -3.91 -10.79 0.89
N ARG A 185 -5.19 -10.98 0.47
CA ARG A 185 -5.82 -12.29 0.22
C ARG A 185 -4.95 -13.20 -0.64
N VAL A 186 -4.38 -12.67 -1.72
CA VAL A 186 -3.57 -13.46 -2.66
C VAL A 186 -2.35 -14.13 -2.01
N LEU A 187 -1.77 -13.55 -0.96
CA LEU A 187 -0.65 -14.16 -0.25
C LEU A 187 -1.08 -15.24 0.74
N ILE A 188 -2.26 -15.09 1.30
CA ILE A 188 -2.89 -16.09 2.18
C ILE A 188 -3.30 -17.29 1.33
N ASP A 189 -4.00 -17.09 0.22
CA ASP A 189 -4.43 -18.17 -0.69
C ASP A 189 -3.23 -18.93 -1.29
N ARG A 190 -2.13 -18.22 -1.59
CA ARG A 190 -0.88 -18.85 -2.03
C ARG A 190 -0.21 -19.69 -0.92
N ALA A 191 -0.36 -19.30 0.33
CA ALA A 191 0.11 -20.10 1.45
C ALA A 191 -0.72 -21.37 1.60
N ASP A 192 -2.06 -21.25 1.52
CA ASP A 192 -2.99 -22.41 1.59
C ASP A 192 -2.76 -23.43 0.45
N GLN A 193 -2.20 -22.99 -0.68
CA GLN A 193 -1.88 -23.85 -1.82
C GLN A 193 -0.45 -24.43 -1.78
N ASP A 194 0.39 -24.00 -0.86
CA ASP A 194 1.78 -24.44 -0.76
C ASP A 194 1.95 -25.52 0.31
N PRO A 195 2.36 -26.75 -0.06
CA PRO A 195 2.50 -27.85 0.88
C PRO A 195 3.53 -27.63 1.99
N HIS A 196 4.33 -26.56 1.91
CA HIS A 196 5.29 -26.17 2.95
C HIS A 196 4.74 -25.11 3.91
N CYS A 197 3.50 -24.68 3.72
CA CYS A 197 2.81 -23.72 4.58
C CYS A 197 1.66 -24.43 5.32
N PRO A 198 1.22 -23.90 6.46
CA PRO A 198 0.00 -24.40 7.10
C PRO A 198 -1.23 -24.19 6.22
N ASP A 199 -2.10 -25.21 6.14
CA ASP A 199 -3.40 -25.10 5.48
C ASP A 199 -4.36 -24.21 6.27
N LEU A 200 -5.26 -23.54 5.59
CA LEU A 200 -6.39 -22.86 6.20
C LEU A 200 -7.51 -23.84 6.53
N ASN A 201 -8.05 -23.74 7.73
CA ASN A 201 -9.28 -24.43 8.06
C ASN A 201 -10.53 -23.73 7.48
N ASP A 202 -11.69 -24.41 7.49
CA ASP A 202 -12.92 -23.89 6.90
C ASP A 202 -13.38 -22.59 7.55
N SER A 203 -13.22 -22.44 8.87
CA SER A 203 -13.59 -21.21 9.56
C SER A 203 -12.68 -20.03 9.19
N GLN A 204 -11.40 -20.27 8.93
CA GLN A 204 -10.50 -19.22 8.42
C GLN A 204 -10.89 -18.80 7.00
N LYS A 205 -11.25 -19.76 6.12
CA LYS A 205 -11.74 -19.47 4.77
C LYS A 205 -13.04 -18.67 4.81
N GLU A 206 -14.01 -19.07 5.65
CA GLU A 206 -15.25 -18.33 5.85
C GLU A 206 -14.99 -16.92 6.36
N ALA A 207 -14.06 -16.73 7.30
CA ALA A 207 -13.72 -15.41 7.85
C ALA A 207 -13.12 -14.47 6.78
N LEU A 208 -12.25 -15.00 5.91
CA LEU A 208 -11.69 -14.24 4.79
C LEU A 208 -12.77 -13.88 3.76
N ASP A 209 -13.66 -14.81 3.41
CA ASP A 209 -14.75 -14.57 2.45
C ASP A 209 -15.74 -13.53 3.01
N PHE A 210 -16.02 -13.58 4.30
CA PHE A 210 -16.87 -12.60 4.95
C PHE A 210 -16.22 -11.20 4.96
N LEU A 211 -14.93 -11.10 5.30
CA LEU A 211 -14.19 -9.84 5.23
C LEU A 211 -14.22 -9.24 3.81
N ASP A 212 -13.95 -10.06 2.78
CA ASP A 212 -14.05 -9.61 1.39
C ASP A 212 -15.46 -9.09 1.07
N SER A 213 -16.51 -9.80 1.52
CA SER A 213 -17.92 -9.40 1.30
C SER A 213 -18.27 -8.07 1.99
N VAL A 214 -17.72 -7.81 3.18
CA VAL A 214 -17.92 -6.54 3.89
C VAL A 214 -17.18 -5.40 3.16
N CYS A 215 -15.96 -5.62 2.69
CA CYS A 215 -15.23 -4.63 1.88
C CYS A 215 -15.95 -4.29 0.56
N GLU A 216 -16.75 -5.20 -0.01
CA GLU A 216 -17.53 -4.94 -1.23
C GLU A 216 -18.79 -4.08 -0.99
N ARG A 217 -19.17 -3.78 0.26
CA ARG A 217 -20.31 -2.93 0.59
C ARG A 217 -20.06 -1.49 0.17
N LYS A 218 -20.93 -0.97 -0.68
CA LYS A 218 -20.75 0.36 -1.30
C LYS A 218 -20.74 1.50 -0.29
N GLU A 219 -21.52 1.37 0.77
CA GLU A 219 -21.60 2.36 1.86
C GLU A 219 -20.31 2.54 2.65
N LEU A 220 -19.40 1.54 2.62
CA LEU A 220 -18.09 1.60 3.25
C LEU A 220 -16.98 2.12 2.32
N GLN A 221 -17.29 2.28 1.02
CA GLN A 221 -16.29 2.59 0.01
C GLN A 221 -16.23 4.08 -0.33
N SER A 222 -15.05 4.65 -0.26
CA SER A 222 -14.72 5.90 -0.95
C SER A 222 -14.17 5.58 -2.34
N CYS A 223 -14.85 6.11 -3.38
CA CYS A 223 -14.50 5.83 -4.78
C CYS A 223 -14.17 7.13 -5.53
N PHE A 224 -13.04 7.16 -6.22
CA PHE A 224 -12.62 8.30 -7.02
C PHE A 224 -11.57 7.92 -8.08
N THR A 225 -11.48 8.74 -9.12
CA THR A 225 -10.43 8.62 -10.15
C THR A 225 -9.38 9.70 -9.93
N LEU A 226 -8.10 9.31 -9.88
CA LEU A 226 -6.99 10.25 -9.84
C LEU A 226 -6.84 10.94 -11.20
N GLN A 227 -6.68 12.25 -11.16
CA GLN A 227 -6.37 13.08 -12.32
C GLN A 227 -4.86 13.32 -12.43
N LYS A 228 -4.40 13.77 -13.59
CA LYS A 228 -2.98 14.12 -13.77
C LYS A 228 -2.52 15.13 -12.71
N GLY A 229 -1.44 14.79 -12.03
CA GLY A 229 -0.87 15.60 -10.95
C GLY A 229 -1.46 15.29 -9.57
N ASP A 230 -2.49 14.46 -9.44
CA ASP A 230 -3.01 14.06 -8.14
C ASP A 230 -2.03 13.14 -7.41
N MET A 231 -1.76 13.47 -6.16
CA MET A 231 -1.06 12.62 -5.20
C MET A 231 -2.07 12.01 -4.24
N LEU A 232 -1.87 10.74 -3.89
CA LEU A 232 -2.67 9.99 -2.93
C LEU A 232 -1.75 9.32 -1.94
N PHE A 233 -2.01 9.49 -0.64
CA PHE A 233 -1.31 8.83 0.46
C PHE A 233 -2.32 8.04 1.28
N LEU A 234 -2.00 6.78 1.60
CA LEU A 234 -2.85 5.88 2.35
C LEU A 234 -2.06 5.21 3.47
N ASN A 235 -2.59 5.24 4.69
CA ASN A 235 -2.05 4.46 5.80
C ASN A 235 -2.50 3.00 5.66
N ASN A 236 -1.55 2.10 5.43
CA ASN A 236 -1.81 0.68 5.22
C ASN A 236 -2.31 -0.06 6.47
N TRP A 237 -2.21 0.54 7.66
CA TRP A 237 -2.70 -0.07 8.91
C TRP A 237 -4.18 0.23 9.16
N THR A 238 -4.69 1.32 8.57
CA THR A 238 -6.07 1.80 8.81
C THR A 238 -6.94 1.80 7.57
N THR A 239 -6.37 1.54 6.39
CA THR A 239 -7.13 1.49 5.13
C THR A 239 -6.82 0.21 4.34
N LEU A 240 -7.82 -0.31 3.66
CA LEU A 240 -7.63 -1.25 2.57
C LEU A 240 -8.00 -0.56 1.27
N HIS A 241 -7.21 -0.79 0.24
CA HIS A 241 -7.38 -0.13 -1.03
C HIS A 241 -7.33 -1.10 -2.21
N ARG A 242 -7.94 -0.69 -3.32
CA ARG A 242 -7.86 -1.38 -4.60
C ARG A 242 -8.06 -0.42 -5.76
N ARG A 243 -7.88 -0.94 -6.96
CA ARG A 243 -8.20 -0.28 -8.21
C ARG A 243 -9.17 -1.14 -9.01
N THR A 244 -10.19 -0.51 -9.62
CA THR A 244 -11.08 -1.18 -10.58
C THR A 244 -10.32 -1.54 -11.87
N ALA A 245 -10.88 -2.42 -12.69
CA ALA A 245 -10.36 -2.66 -14.04
C ALA A 245 -10.37 -1.36 -14.85
N PHE A 246 -9.51 -1.28 -15.86
CA PHE A 246 -9.42 -0.10 -16.71
C PHE A 246 -9.05 -0.45 -18.17
N ASP A 247 -9.41 0.47 -19.05
CA ASP A 247 -8.97 0.47 -20.44
C ASP A 247 -7.95 1.56 -20.66
N ASP A 248 -6.86 1.21 -21.31
CA ASP A 248 -5.84 2.16 -21.73
C ASP A 248 -6.19 2.84 -23.05
N HIS A 249 -5.55 3.98 -23.31
CA HIS A 249 -5.48 4.56 -24.64
C HIS A 249 -4.66 3.66 -25.57
N GLU A 250 -4.96 3.68 -26.84
CA GLU A 250 -4.15 3.00 -27.88
C GLU A 250 -2.75 3.61 -28.00
N ASP A 251 -2.68 4.93 -27.87
CA ASP A 251 -1.43 5.70 -27.83
C ASP A 251 -0.62 5.36 -26.58
N SER A 252 0.58 4.84 -26.76
CA SER A 252 1.48 4.42 -25.68
C SER A 252 1.81 5.54 -24.69
N GLU A 253 1.92 6.80 -25.19
CA GLU A 253 2.23 7.97 -24.36
C GLU A 253 1.05 8.41 -23.48
N LYS A 254 -0.16 7.99 -23.81
CA LYS A 254 -1.39 8.29 -23.08
C LYS A 254 -1.88 7.14 -22.19
N LYS A 255 -1.14 6.03 -22.14
CA LYS A 255 -1.48 4.93 -21.24
C LYS A 255 -1.40 5.34 -19.79
N ARG A 256 -2.27 4.73 -18.97
CA ARG A 256 -2.29 4.96 -17.52
C ARG A 256 -0.90 4.78 -16.93
N HIS A 257 -0.47 5.79 -16.17
CA HIS A 257 0.83 5.79 -15.52
C HIS A 257 0.76 6.46 -14.16
N LEU A 258 1.08 5.69 -13.11
CA LEU A 258 1.27 6.21 -11.76
C LEU A 258 2.70 5.91 -11.30
N LEU A 259 3.23 6.77 -10.46
CA LEU A 259 4.39 6.47 -9.63
C LEU A 259 3.92 6.00 -8.26
N ARG A 260 4.64 5.05 -7.66
CA ARG A 260 4.36 4.53 -6.32
C ARG A 260 5.60 4.59 -5.45
N ILE A 261 5.43 5.06 -4.22
CA ILE A 261 6.46 5.05 -3.17
C ILE A 261 5.87 4.39 -1.92
N TRP A 262 6.64 3.50 -1.29
CA TRP A 262 6.36 2.97 0.04
C TRP A 262 7.14 3.77 1.08
N LEU A 263 6.49 4.14 2.19
CA LEU A 263 7.08 4.94 3.26
C LEU A 263 7.00 4.19 4.59
N SER A 264 8.08 4.27 5.37
CA SER A 264 8.05 4.06 6.80
C SER A 264 7.91 5.41 7.48
N MET A 265 6.97 5.53 8.42
CA MET A 265 6.57 6.82 9.01
C MET A 265 7.24 7.05 10.36
N PRO A 266 7.85 8.24 10.60
CA PRO A 266 8.51 8.55 11.87
C PRO A 266 7.54 8.71 13.05
N ASN A 267 6.25 8.87 12.75
CA ASN A 267 5.16 8.99 13.74
C ASN A 267 4.18 7.81 13.67
N SER A 268 4.60 6.68 13.09
CA SER A 268 3.76 5.50 12.97
C SER A 268 3.44 4.89 14.33
N ARG A 269 2.25 4.28 14.42
CA ARG A 269 1.78 3.52 15.60
C ARG A 269 2.66 2.31 15.90
N PRO A 270 2.69 1.83 17.16
CA PRO A 270 3.18 0.49 17.43
C PRO A 270 2.21 -0.53 16.81
N ILE A 271 2.74 -1.66 16.34
CA ILE A 271 1.94 -2.77 15.81
C ILE A 271 2.22 -4.04 16.59
N ASP A 272 1.34 -5.04 16.52
CA ASP A 272 1.47 -6.28 17.25
C ASP A 272 2.80 -7.01 16.94
N GLU A 273 3.36 -7.67 17.95
CA GLU A 273 4.65 -8.35 17.85
C GLU A 273 4.67 -9.44 16.75
N SER A 274 3.52 -10.04 16.44
CA SER A 274 3.40 -11.05 15.37
C SER A 274 3.78 -10.51 13.99
N PHE A 275 3.72 -9.19 13.76
CA PHE A 275 4.14 -8.58 12.49
C PHE A 275 5.66 -8.45 12.34
N ARG A 276 6.45 -8.61 13.41
CA ARG A 276 7.91 -8.44 13.36
C ARG A 276 8.55 -9.29 12.27
N ARG A 277 8.10 -10.52 12.11
CA ARG A 277 8.65 -11.44 11.11
C ARG A 277 8.44 -10.98 9.68
N ASN A 278 7.34 -10.27 9.40
CA ASN A 278 7.04 -9.75 8.07
C ASN A 278 7.61 -8.34 7.86
N PHE A 279 7.55 -7.48 8.88
CA PHE A 279 7.87 -6.06 8.74
C PHE A 279 9.24 -5.66 9.30
N GLY A 280 9.94 -6.54 10.01
CA GLY A 280 11.26 -6.31 10.61
C GLY A 280 11.21 -5.61 11.97
N ALA A 281 10.39 -4.55 12.13
CA ALA A 281 10.20 -3.83 13.38
C ALA A 281 8.72 -3.57 13.66
N VAL A 282 8.35 -3.40 14.93
CA VAL A 282 6.96 -3.22 15.38
C VAL A 282 6.79 -2.03 16.32
N GLU A 283 7.86 -1.38 16.72
CA GLU A 283 7.87 -0.23 17.61
C GLU A 283 7.33 1.02 16.87
N ALA A 284 6.73 1.94 17.62
CA ALA A 284 6.29 3.22 17.08
C ALA A 284 7.46 3.99 16.44
N GLY A 285 7.27 4.52 15.23
CA GLY A 285 8.26 5.32 14.52
C GLY A 285 9.50 4.55 14.01
N ALA A 286 9.55 3.23 14.22
CA ALA A 286 10.65 2.41 13.72
C ALA A 286 10.58 2.25 12.20
N ILE A 287 11.73 2.18 11.54
CA ILE A 287 11.80 1.86 10.10
C ILE A 287 11.41 0.39 9.92
N ARG A 288 10.37 0.15 9.12
CA ARG A 288 9.80 -1.19 8.92
C ARG A 288 9.16 -1.37 7.55
N GLY A 289 9.00 -2.63 7.14
CA GLY A 289 8.43 -2.99 5.85
C GLY A 289 9.43 -2.86 4.69
N GLY A 290 8.91 -2.78 3.48
CA GLY A 290 9.72 -2.77 2.27
C GLY A 290 10.35 -4.12 1.95
N ILE A 291 11.19 -4.17 0.92
CA ILE A 291 11.95 -5.33 0.48
C ILE A 291 13.43 -4.99 0.64
N THR A 292 14.17 -5.79 1.39
CA THR A 292 15.62 -5.59 1.53
C THR A 292 16.31 -5.90 0.20
N PRO A 293 17.06 -4.96 -0.39
CA PRO A 293 17.77 -5.22 -1.63
C PRO A 293 18.74 -6.38 -1.49
N SER A 294 18.85 -7.20 -2.54
CA SER A 294 19.91 -8.21 -2.63
C SER A 294 21.25 -7.49 -2.71
N ILE A 295 22.17 -7.85 -1.84
CA ILE A 295 23.56 -7.38 -1.92
C ILE A 295 24.13 -7.96 -3.21
N GLN A 296 24.48 -7.11 -4.17
CA GLN A 296 25.25 -7.49 -5.36
C GLN A 296 26.72 -7.65 -5.02
#